data_22633bfb457dfb32e1449b3b2d17a6e4
#
_entry.id   22633bfb457dfb32e1449b3b2d17a6e4
#
_cell.length_a   1.000
_cell.length_b   1.000
_cell.length_c   1.000
_cell.angle_alpha   90.00
_cell.angle_beta   90.00
_cell.angle_gamma   90.00
#
_symmetry.space_group_name_H-M   'P 1'
#
loop_
_entity.id
_entity.type
_entity.pdbx_description
1 polymer ?
#
loop_
_entity_poly.entity_id
_entity_poly.type
_entity_poly.pdbx_seq_one_letter_code
_entity_poly.pdbx_strand_id
1 'polypeptide(L)'
;MAHAITALRLLAVVPAAWAFSRPDHVSAWVLALIMVVAIVSDLVDGKSARRTGSASAGGMLFDHTTDCLFVTAGLAGAAMAGQLPMVLPVLVPIAFGQYVLDSYFLHRQRQLRMSSLGRWNGVFYFAPLVMMAIAALHLPGLSALAQLLVRPCAVLLALSTVASIVDRALAPVRASAGAGAR
;
A
#
# COMPACT_ATOMS: atom_id res chain seq x y z
N MET A 1 -19.94 10.65 3.99
CA MET A 1 -19.93 9.36 3.28
C MET A 1 -18.49 8.84 3.08
N ALA A 2 -17.52 9.64 2.61
CA ALA A 2 -16.13 9.17 2.44
C ALA A 2 -15.54 8.48 3.67
N HIS A 3 -15.61 9.10 4.86
CA HIS A 3 -15.10 8.49 6.09
C HIS A 3 -15.73 7.14 6.47
N ALA A 4 -16.97 6.87 6.05
CA ALA A 4 -17.62 5.59 6.35
C ALA A 4 -17.03 4.43 5.52
N ILE A 5 -16.64 4.72 4.28
CA ILE A 5 -16.05 3.73 3.37
C ILE A 5 -14.60 3.45 3.78
N THR A 6 -13.84 4.48 4.15
CA THR A 6 -12.48 4.32 4.71
C THR A 6 -12.53 3.52 6.02
N ALA A 7 -13.54 3.74 6.89
CA ALA A 7 -13.73 2.95 8.11
C ALA A 7 -14.02 1.47 7.83
N LEU A 8 -14.76 1.15 6.75
CA LEU A 8 -15.00 -0.23 6.32
C LEU A 8 -13.67 -0.95 5.97
N ARG A 9 -12.77 -0.25 5.26
CA ARG A 9 -11.44 -0.78 4.94
C ARG A 9 -10.59 -0.98 6.20
N LEU A 10 -10.70 -0.07 7.17
CA LEU A 10 -10.02 -0.22 8.46
C LEU A 10 -10.51 -1.47 9.22
N LEU A 11 -11.82 -1.73 9.21
CA LEU A 11 -12.39 -2.96 9.79
C LEU A 11 -11.93 -4.23 9.04
N ALA A 12 -11.62 -4.12 7.75
CA ALA A 12 -11.13 -5.23 6.94
C ALA A 12 -9.65 -5.57 7.17
N VAL A 13 -8.88 -4.74 7.90
CA VAL A 13 -7.44 -4.96 8.17
C VAL A 13 -7.19 -6.30 8.86
N VAL A 14 -7.90 -6.59 9.94
CA VAL A 14 -7.74 -7.83 10.71
C VAL A 14 -8.22 -9.06 9.93
N PRO A 15 -9.43 -9.05 9.32
CA PRO A 15 -9.85 -10.12 8.43
C PRO A 15 -8.87 -10.39 7.27
N ALA A 16 -8.32 -9.35 6.64
CA ALA A 16 -7.34 -9.49 5.58
C ALA A 16 -6.04 -10.16 6.08
N ALA A 17 -5.47 -9.68 7.19
CA ALA A 17 -4.29 -10.27 7.79
C ALA A 17 -4.49 -11.75 8.10
N TRP A 18 -5.62 -12.11 8.70
CA TRP A 18 -5.96 -13.48 9.02
C TRP A 18 -6.14 -14.33 7.76
N ALA A 19 -6.89 -13.84 6.77
CA ALA A 19 -7.18 -14.55 5.53
C ALA A 19 -5.90 -14.84 4.72
N PHE A 20 -5.00 -13.88 4.61
CA PHE A 20 -3.72 -14.06 3.92
C PHE A 20 -2.70 -14.89 4.72
N SER A 21 -2.83 -14.97 6.05
CA SER A 21 -1.97 -15.83 6.88
C SER A 21 -2.37 -17.31 6.85
N ARG A 22 -3.60 -17.61 6.45
CA ARG A 22 -4.15 -18.97 6.43
C ARG A 22 -4.94 -19.24 5.14
N PRO A 23 -4.27 -19.17 3.97
CA PRO A 23 -4.93 -19.29 2.67
C PRO A 23 -5.67 -20.62 2.51
N ASP A 24 -5.19 -21.70 3.13
CA ASP A 24 -5.81 -23.03 3.06
C ASP A 24 -7.11 -23.15 3.87
N HIS A 25 -7.37 -22.20 4.78
CA HIS A 25 -8.56 -22.20 5.64
C HIS A 25 -9.62 -21.20 5.18
N VAL A 26 -9.31 -20.41 4.16
CA VAL A 26 -10.19 -19.34 3.67
C VAL A 26 -10.56 -19.62 2.22
N SER A 27 -11.87 -19.52 1.92
CA SER A 27 -12.33 -19.65 0.53
C SER A 27 -11.67 -18.61 -0.36
N ALA A 28 -11.22 -19.02 -1.55
CA ALA A 28 -10.65 -18.13 -2.57
C ALA A 28 -11.58 -16.94 -2.90
N TRP A 29 -12.88 -17.15 -2.89
CA TRP A 29 -13.88 -16.11 -3.12
C TRP A 29 -13.89 -15.05 -2.00
N VAL A 30 -13.60 -15.44 -0.75
CA VAL A 30 -13.49 -14.49 0.37
C VAL A 30 -12.25 -13.63 0.19
N LEU A 31 -11.10 -14.21 -0.19
CA LEU A 31 -9.89 -13.44 -0.51
C LEU A 31 -10.15 -12.46 -1.67
N ALA A 32 -10.78 -12.92 -2.73
CA ALA A 32 -11.14 -12.08 -3.88
C ALA A 32 -12.10 -10.94 -3.47
N LEU A 33 -13.13 -11.25 -2.66
CA LEU A 33 -14.08 -10.25 -2.16
C LEU A 33 -13.40 -9.18 -1.29
N ILE A 34 -12.53 -9.58 -0.37
CA ILE A 34 -11.74 -8.64 0.47
C ILE A 34 -10.95 -7.68 -0.42
N MET A 35 -10.28 -8.19 -1.46
CA MET A 35 -9.51 -7.36 -2.39
C MET A 35 -10.38 -6.44 -3.22
N VAL A 36 -11.50 -6.94 -3.75
CA VAL A 36 -12.45 -6.13 -4.53
C VAL A 36 -13.03 -5.00 -3.66
N VAL A 37 -13.46 -5.32 -2.44
CA VAL A 37 -14.00 -4.32 -1.51
C VAL A 37 -12.94 -3.27 -1.18
N ALA A 38 -11.70 -3.66 -0.90
CA ALA A 38 -10.62 -2.72 -0.60
C ALA A 38 -10.33 -1.77 -1.76
N ILE A 39 -10.20 -2.31 -2.99
CA ILE A 39 -9.88 -1.52 -4.19
C ILE A 39 -11.05 -0.62 -4.59
N VAL A 40 -12.28 -1.15 -4.60
CA VAL A 40 -13.47 -0.37 -5.00
C VAL A 40 -13.74 0.75 -4.00
N SER A 41 -13.60 0.46 -2.70
CA SER A 41 -13.77 1.50 -1.66
C SER A 41 -12.79 2.65 -1.85
N ASP A 42 -11.53 2.37 -2.15
CA ASP A 42 -10.51 3.40 -2.44
C ASP A 42 -10.88 4.26 -3.65
N LEU A 43 -11.28 3.62 -4.74
CA LEU A 43 -11.67 4.32 -5.96
C LEU A 43 -12.91 5.22 -5.77
N VAL A 44 -13.88 4.76 -4.98
CA VAL A 44 -15.12 5.52 -4.71
C VAL A 44 -14.84 6.71 -3.80
N ASP A 45 -14.04 6.53 -2.73
CA ASP A 45 -13.67 7.60 -1.81
C ASP A 45 -12.91 8.71 -2.50
N GLY A 46 -11.90 8.36 -3.29
CA GLY A 46 -11.10 9.32 -4.04
C GLY A 46 -11.92 10.14 -5.06
N LYS A 47 -12.90 9.51 -5.72
CA LYS A 47 -13.83 10.21 -6.64
C LYS A 47 -14.82 11.11 -5.89
N SER A 48 -15.36 10.63 -4.78
CA SER A 48 -16.34 11.36 -3.96
C SER A 48 -15.73 12.62 -3.35
N ALA A 49 -14.54 12.50 -2.74
CA ALA A 49 -13.84 13.63 -2.14
C ALA A 49 -13.50 14.74 -3.15
N ARG A 50 -13.10 14.37 -4.37
CA ARG A 50 -12.85 15.34 -5.46
C ARG A 50 -14.11 16.02 -5.96
N ARG A 51 -15.25 15.31 -6.04
CA ARG A 51 -16.52 15.88 -6.51
C ARG A 51 -17.17 16.83 -5.51
N THR A 52 -17.05 16.55 -4.23
CA THR A 52 -17.68 17.35 -3.16
C THR A 52 -16.81 18.49 -2.64
N GLY A 53 -15.57 18.63 -3.15
CA GLY A 53 -14.63 19.64 -2.65
C GLY A 53 -14.26 19.46 -1.17
N SER A 54 -14.60 18.30 -0.57
CA SER A 54 -14.38 18.00 0.86
C SER A 54 -13.01 17.40 1.15
N ALA A 55 -12.08 17.44 0.19
CA ALA A 55 -10.73 16.96 0.35
C ALA A 55 -9.98 17.78 1.40
N SER A 56 -9.90 17.29 2.64
CA SER A 56 -9.10 17.89 3.70
C SER A 56 -7.77 17.16 3.86
N ALA A 57 -6.73 17.86 4.35
CA ALA A 57 -5.44 17.25 4.62
C ALA A 57 -5.55 16.08 5.64
N GLY A 58 -6.39 16.24 6.66
CA GLY A 58 -6.66 15.18 7.64
C GLY A 58 -7.40 13.98 7.05
N GLY A 59 -8.36 14.21 6.16
CA GLY A 59 -9.06 13.14 5.44
C GLY A 59 -8.12 12.34 4.54
N MET A 60 -7.24 13.01 3.82
CA MET A 60 -6.23 12.37 2.96
C MET A 60 -5.22 11.56 3.79
N LEU A 61 -4.78 12.09 4.94
CA LEU A 61 -3.89 11.33 5.84
C LEU A 61 -4.59 10.08 6.40
N PHE A 62 -5.85 10.21 6.80
CA PHE A 62 -6.63 9.08 7.33
C PHE A 62 -6.80 7.98 6.28
N ASP A 63 -7.12 8.35 5.04
CA ASP A 63 -7.26 7.42 3.92
C ASP A 63 -5.94 6.68 3.62
N HIS A 64 -4.85 7.41 3.41
CA HIS A 64 -3.54 6.81 3.17
C HIS A 64 -3.01 5.97 4.35
N THR A 65 -3.33 6.36 5.59
CA THR A 65 -2.98 5.56 6.77
C THR A 65 -3.75 4.23 6.76
N THR A 66 -5.03 4.26 6.43
CA THR A 66 -5.87 3.06 6.34
C THR A 66 -5.37 2.13 5.24
N ASP A 67 -4.99 2.66 4.08
CA ASP A 67 -4.39 1.88 2.99
C ASP A 67 -3.07 1.23 3.41
N CYS A 68 -2.21 2.01 4.05
CA CYS A 68 -0.94 1.51 4.58
C CYS A 68 -1.17 0.37 5.58
N LEU A 69 -2.11 0.51 6.51
CA LEU A 69 -2.44 -0.52 7.48
C LEU A 69 -3.01 -1.78 6.81
N PHE A 70 -3.95 -1.62 5.89
CA PHE A 70 -4.56 -2.74 5.18
C PHE A 70 -3.52 -3.55 4.39
N VAL A 71 -2.73 -2.86 3.58
CA VAL A 71 -1.70 -3.49 2.75
C VAL A 71 -0.62 -4.14 3.62
N THR A 72 -0.13 -3.43 4.64
CA THR A 72 0.88 -3.98 5.57
C THR A 72 0.37 -5.24 6.26
N ALA A 73 -0.87 -5.23 6.75
CA ALA A 73 -1.47 -6.36 7.45
C ALA A 73 -1.66 -7.58 6.51
N GLY A 74 -2.17 -7.35 5.30
CA GLY A 74 -2.32 -8.40 4.29
C GLY A 74 -0.97 -9.00 3.87
N LEU A 75 0.02 -8.16 3.57
CA LEU A 75 1.37 -8.60 3.22
C LEU A 75 2.07 -9.31 4.38
N ALA A 76 1.87 -8.87 5.62
CA ALA A 76 2.40 -9.54 6.80
C ALA A 76 1.77 -10.93 6.97
N GLY A 77 0.44 -11.04 6.82
CA GLY A 77 -0.24 -12.34 6.82
C GLY A 77 0.33 -13.28 5.76
N ALA A 78 0.49 -12.81 4.54
CA ALA A 78 1.06 -13.57 3.43
C ALA A 78 2.53 -13.99 3.69
N ALA A 79 3.31 -13.11 4.29
CA ALA A 79 4.70 -13.40 4.65
C ALA A 79 4.78 -14.43 5.79
N MET A 80 3.90 -14.38 6.78
CA MET A 80 3.79 -15.38 7.84
C MET A 80 3.40 -16.77 7.28
N ALA A 81 2.61 -16.82 6.22
CA ALA A 81 2.30 -18.04 5.46
C ALA A 81 3.45 -18.49 4.55
N GLY A 82 4.61 -17.83 4.55
CA GLY A 82 5.78 -18.17 3.72
C GLY A 82 5.62 -17.85 2.23
N GLN A 83 4.59 -17.12 1.83
CA GLN A 83 4.31 -16.82 0.43
C GLN A 83 5.11 -15.61 -0.10
N LEU A 84 5.44 -14.67 0.79
CA LEU A 84 6.17 -13.44 0.47
C LEU A 84 7.38 -13.26 1.41
N PRO A 85 8.40 -12.49 0.98
CA PRO A 85 9.48 -12.11 1.88
C PRO A 85 8.98 -11.12 2.96
N MET A 86 9.33 -11.36 4.24
CA MET A 86 8.93 -10.53 5.38
C MET A 86 9.45 -9.08 5.28
N VAL A 87 10.48 -8.83 4.48
CA VAL A 87 11.05 -7.49 4.31
C VAL A 87 10.03 -6.50 3.72
N LEU A 88 9.15 -6.94 2.82
CA LEU A 88 8.19 -6.03 2.17
C LEU A 88 7.17 -5.43 3.16
N PRO A 89 6.43 -6.21 3.99
CA PRO A 89 5.50 -5.62 4.96
C PRO A 89 6.19 -4.77 6.04
N VAL A 90 7.48 -4.93 6.28
CA VAL A 90 8.25 -4.05 7.18
C VAL A 90 8.60 -2.74 6.49
N LEU A 91 8.99 -2.76 5.22
CA LEU A 91 9.38 -1.56 4.47
C LEU A 91 8.20 -0.62 4.18
N VAL A 92 6.98 -1.16 3.98
CA VAL A 92 5.80 -0.35 3.66
C VAL A 92 5.50 0.70 4.73
N PRO A 93 5.34 0.36 6.03
CA PRO A 93 5.09 1.37 7.07
C PRO A 93 6.29 2.28 7.31
N ILE A 94 7.53 1.84 7.09
CA ILE A 94 8.72 2.70 7.18
C ILE A 94 8.67 3.78 6.10
N ALA A 95 8.43 3.40 4.84
CA ALA A 95 8.31 4.35 3.73
C ALA A 95 7.15 5.33 3.93
N PHE A 96 6.01 4.84 4.45
CA PHE A 96 4.86 5.67 4.78
C PHE A 96 5.16 6.64 5.93
N GLY A 97 5.78 6.15 7.01
CA GLY A 97 6.19 6.98 8.15
C GLY A 97 7.15 8.08 7.73
N GLN A 98 8.18 7.76 6.93
CA GLN A 98 9.09 8.76 6.35
C GLN A 98 8.32 9.81 5.53
N TYR A 99 7.39 9.38 4.68
CA TYR A 99 6.57 10.26 3.87
C TYR A 99 5.74 11.24 4.71
N VAL A 100 5.14 10.76 5.80
CA VAL A 100 4.38 11.60 6.73
C VAL A 100 5.30 12.57 7.46
N LEU A 101 6.43 12.09 8.00
CA LEU A 101 7.41 12.92 8.72
C LEU A 101 7.98 14.03 7.82
N ASP A 102 8.40 13.70 6.61
CA ASP A 102 8.93 14.70 5.66
C ASP A 102 7.90 15.78 5.33
N SER A 103 6.65 15.38 5.14
CA SER A 103 5.59 16.32 4.78
C SER A 103 5.25 17.30 5.92
N TYR A 104 5.15 16.79 7.15
CA TYR A 104 4.75 17.61 8.30
C TYR A 104 5.91 18.39 8.91
N PHE A 105 7.11 17.80 9.04
CA PHE A 105 8.22 18.41 9.77
C PHE A 105 9.18 19.17 8.86
N LEU A 106 9.55 18.62 7.71
CA LEU A 106 10.57 19.24 6.85
C LEU A 106 9.98 20.37 6.00
N HIS A 107 8.79 20.18 5.46
CA HIS A 107 8.17 21.15 4.54
C HIS A 107 7.12 22.03 5.22
N ARG A 108 6.77 21.80 6.50
CA ARG A 108 5.72 22.51 7.26
C ARG A 108 4.42 22.74 6.47
N GLN A 109 4.16 21.88 5.48
CA GLN A 109 2.99 21.94 4.61
C GLN A 109 1.95 20.95 5.11
N ARG A 110 0.71 21.43 5.23
CA ARG A 110 -0.44 20.55 5.54
C ARG A 110 -0.78 19.57 4.40
N GLN A 111 -0.13 19.71 3.23
CA GLN A 111 -0.32 18.81 2.09
C GLN A 111 0.84 17.82 2.00
N LEU A 112 0.49 16.55 1.95
CA LEU A 112 1.41 15.44 1.82
C LEU A 112 2.10 15.47 0.44
N ARG A 113 3.43 15.61 0.40
CA ARG A 113 4.23 15.59 -0.85
C ARG A 113 4.74 14.18 -1.14
N MET A 114 4.15 13.51 -2.11
CA MET A 114 4.64 12.21 -2.58
C MET A 114 5.70 12.39 -3.66
N SER A 115 6.80 11.62 -3.57
CA SER A 115 7.67 11.38 -4.72
C SER A 115 6.92 10.56 -5.77
N SER A 116 7.30 10.68 -7.05
CA SER A 116 6.68 9.87 -8.11
C SER A 116 6.81 8.38 -7.83
N LEU A 117 7.99 7.93 -7.37
CA LEU A 117 8.25 6.54 -7.03
C LEU A 117 7.41 6.08 -5.83
N GLY A 118 7.31 6.89 -4.77
CA GLY A 118 6.48 6.57 -3.60
C GLY A 118 4.99 6.46 -3.94
N ARG A 119 4.50 7.30 -4.86
CA ARG A 119 3.11 7.23 -5.35
C ARG A 119 2.81 5.92 -6.07
N TRP A 120 3.69 5.51 -6.99
CA TRP A 120 3.53 4.25 -7.70
C TRP A 120 3.66 3.05 -6.78
N ASN A 121 4.61 3.07 -5.85
CA ASN A 121 4.73 2.01 -4.85
C ASN A 121 3.45 1.86 -4.04
N GLY A 122 2.83 2.96 -3.59
CA GLY A 122 1.56 2.93 -2.85
C GLY A 122 0.45 2.18 -3.59
N VAL A 123 0.33 2.39 -4.91
CA VAL A 123 -0.63 1.66 -5.75
C VAL A 123 -0.23 0.20 -5.92
N PHE A 124 1.04 -0.06 -6.21
CA PHE A 124 1.52 -1.41 -6.53
C PHE A 124 1.65 -2.34 -5.32
N TYR A 125 1.63 -1.83 -4.08
CA TYR A 125 1.62 -2.70 -2.89
C TYR A 125 0.38 -3.61 -2.82
N PHE A 126 -0.71 -3.26 -3.48
CA PHE A 126 -1.88 -4.13 -3.62
C PHE A 126 -1.64 -5.30 -4.58
N ALA A 127 -0.71 -5.18 -5.52
CA ALA A 127 -0.50 -6.18 -6.58
C ALA A 127 -0.17 -7.59 -6.06
N PRO A 128 0.74 -7.81 -5.10
CA PRO A 128 0.99 -9.13 -4.55
C PRO A 128 -0.26 -9.76 -3.93
N LEU A 129 -1.07 -8.98 -3.20
CA LEU A 129 -2.30 -9.46 -2.57
C LEU A 129 -3.36 -9.85 -3.61
N VAL A 130 -3.51 -9.05 -4.67
CA VAL A 130 -4.39 -9.37 -5.81
C VAL A 130 -3.91 -10.63 -6.52
N MET A 131 -2.61 -10.76 -6.78
CA MET A 131 -2.04 -11.97 -7.40
C MET A 131 -2.31 -13.21 -6.55
N MET A 132 -2.18 -13.12 -5.23
CA MET A 132 -2.49 -14.22 -4.33
C MET A 132 -3.98 -14.59 -4.33
N ALA A 133 -4.87 -13.60 -4.34
CA ALA A 133 -6.29 -13.85 -4.45
C ALA A 133 -6.65 -14.54 -5.80
N ILE A 134 -6.02 -14.10 -6.91
CA ILE A 134 -6.18 -14.75 -8.23
C ILE A 134 -5.61 -16.17 -8.22
N ALA A 135 -4.44 -16.37 -7.60
CA ALA A 135 -3.83 -17.69 -7.50
C ALA A 135 -4.75 -18.69 -6.77
N ALA A 136 -5.41 -18.24 -5.71
CA ALA A 136 -6.34 -19.04 -4.93
C ALA A 136 -7.63 -19.43 -5.69
N LEU A 137 -8.03 -18.68 -6.74
CA LEU A 137 -9.25 -18.97 -7.52
C LEU A 137 -9.11 -20.18 -8.46
N HIS A 138 -7.91 -20.74 -8.63
CA HIS A 138 -7.62 -21.89 -9.48
C HIS A 138 -8.10 -21.74 -10.93
N LEU A 139 -8.07 -20.52 -11.47
CA LEU A 139 -8.41 -20.23 -12.86
C LEU A 139 -7.34 -20.78 -13.81
N PRO A 140 -7.70 -21.55 -14.86
CA PRO A 140 -6.73 -22.16 -15.76
C PRO A 140 -5.75 -21.14 -16.36
N GLY A 141 -4.46 -21.41 -16.26
CA GLY A 141 -3.38 -20.56 -16.74
C GLY A 141 -3.14 -19.30 -15.90
N LEU A 142 -4.18 -18.56 -15.52
CA LEU A 142 -4.07 -17.28 -14.81
C LEU A 142 -3.57 -17.48 -13.37
N SER A 143 -4.07 -18.48 -12.66
CA SER A 143 -3.62 -18.76 -11.28
C SER A 143 -2.15 -19.20 -11.25
N ALA A 144 -1.72 -20.03 -12.20
CA ALA A 144 -0.32 -20.44 -12.31
C ALA A 144 0.60 -19.23 -12.58
N LEU A 145 0.19 -18.34 -13.48
CA LEU A 145 0.94 -17.12 -13.78
C LEU A 145 1.01 -16.19 -12.55
N ALA A 146 -0.11 -15.98 -11.87
CA ALA A 146 -0.17 -15.16 -10.66
C ALA A 146 0.75 -15.72 -9.56
N GLN A 147 0.74 -17.05 -9.35
CA GLN A 147 1.59 -17.73 -8.39
C GLN A 147 3.08 -17.62 -8.75
N LEU A 148 3.43 -17.71 -10.03
CA LEU A 148 4.80 -17.52 -10.52
C LEU A 148 5.31 -16.09 -10.28
N LEU A 149 4.45 -15.09 -10.47
CA LEU A 149 4.83 -13.67 -10.45
C LEU A 149 4.77 -13.02 -9.06
N VAL A 150 4.05 -13.59 -8.10
CA VAL A 150 3.83 -12.94 -6.80
C VAL A 150 5.13 -12.66 -6.04
N ARG A 151 6.05 -13.61 -5.97
CA ARG A 151 7.36 -13.43 -5.29
C ARG A 151 8.28 -12.44 -6.02
N PRO A 152 8.53 -12.56 -7.33
CA PRO A 152 9.28 -11.55 -8.07
C PRO A 152 8.69 -10.13 -7.92
N CYS A 153 7.38 -9.99 -8.00
CA CYS A 153 6.70 -8.71 -7.79
C CYS A 153 6.98 -8.15 -6.40
N ALA A 154 6.87 -8.97 -5.34
CA ALA A 154 7.15 -8.54 -3.97
C ALA A 154 8.62 -8.13 -3.76
N VAL A 155 9.57 -8.83 -4.38
CA VAL A 155 11.00 -8.47 -4.32
C VAL A 155 11.26 -7.15 -5.04
N LEU A 156 10.73 -6.97 -6.25
CA LEU A 156 10.86 -5.72 -7.00
C LEU A 156 10.26 -4.54 -6.24
N LEU A 157 9.11 -4.73 -5.60
CA LEU A 157 8.50 -3.70 -4.76
C LEU A 157 9.34 -3.38 -3.52
N ALA A 158 9.94 -4.39 -2.89
CA ALA A 158 10.86 -4.16 -1.77
C ALA A 158 12.06 -3.33 -2.20
N LEU A 159 12.70 -3.66 -3.33
CA LEU A 159 13.81 -2.90 -3.88
C LEU A 159 13.39 -1.47 -4.26
N SER A 160 12.26 -1.31 -4.93
CA SER A 160 11.69 0.01 -5.26
C SER A 160 11.38 0.84 -4.01
N THR A 161 10.89 0.20 -2.94
CA THR A 161 10.62 0.88 -1.66
C THR A 161 11.92 1.36 -1.01
N VAL A 162 12.95 0.52 -0.97
CA VAL A 162 14.28 0.94 -0.47
C VAL A 162 14.81 2.11 -1.29
N ALA A 163 14.74 2.04 -2.62
CA ALA A 163 15.17 3.14 -3.48
C ALA A 163 14.39 4.44 -3.19
N SER A 164 13.07 4.34 -2.96
CA SER A 164 12.24 5.49 -2.59
C SER A 164 12.61 6.09 -1.23
N ILE A 165 12.91 5.25 -0.23
CA ILE A 165 13.37 5.68 1.10
C ILE A 165 14.71 6.40 0.99
N VAL A 166 15.66 5.84 0.25
CA VAL A 166 17.01 6.42 0.06
C VAL A 166 16.93 7.74 -0.70
N ASP A 167 16.15 7.79 -1.79
CA ASP A 167 15.98 9.02 -2.58
C ASP A 167 15.43 10.17 -1.74
N ARG A 168 14.45 9.90 -0.89
CA ARG A 168 13.92 10.90 0.06
C ARG A 168 14.93 11.32 1.11
N ALA A 169 15.69 10.39 1.69
CA ALA A 169 16.70 10.70 2.69
C ALA A 169 17.82 11.59 2.12
N LEU A 170 18.13 11.46 0.83
CA LEU A 170 19.15 12.24 0.14
C LEU A 170 18.63 13.58 -0.41
N ALA A 171 17.34 13.80 -0.50
CA ALA A 171 16.76 15.03 -1.07
C ALA A 171 17.21 16.31 -0.36
N PRO A 172 17.27 16.41 0.99
CA PRO A 172 17.76 17.60 1.68
C PRO A 172 19.26 17.90 1.39
N VAL A 173 20.07 16.85 1.29
CA VAL A 173 21.51 16.97 1.02
C VAL A 173 21.76 17.51 -0.40
N ARG A 174 20.98 17.04 -1.38
CA ARG A 174 21.04 17.54 -2.76
C ARG A 174 20.63 19.02 -2.85
N ALA A 175 19.61 19.42 -2.08
CA ALA A 175 19.14 20.81 -2.06
C ALA A 175 20.19 21.76 -1.49
N SER A 176 20.89 21.38 -0.42
CA SER A 176 21.96 22.20 0.19
C SER A 176 23.20 22.30 -0.71
N ALA A 177 23.59 21.21 -1.37
CA ALA A 177 24.71 21.21 -2.31
C ALA A 177 24.45 22.11 -3.54
N GLY A 178 23.22 22.15 -4.05
CA GLY A 178 22.86 23.03 -5.17
C GLY A 178 22.75 24.51 -4.81
N ALA A 179 22.50 24.85 -3.54
CA ALA A 179 22.43 26.23 -3.05
C ALA A 179 23.81 26.84 -2.81
N GLY A 180 24.84 26.01 -2.51
CA GLY A 180 26.22 26.46 -2.33
C GLY A 180 27.05 26.66 -3.62
N ALA A 181 26.47 26.23 -4.77
CA ALA A 181 27.14 26.33 -6.09
C ALA A 181 26.67 27.53 -6.93
N ARG A 182 25.81 28.41 -6.39
CA ARG A 182 25.37 29.69 -6.99
C ARG A 182 25.91 30.86 -6.20
#